data_14df1ad2c864066a094f5c2f18710383
#
_entry.id   14df1ad2c864066a094f5c2f18710383
#
_cell.length_a   1.000
_cell.length_b   1.000
_cell.length_c   1.000
_cell.angle_alpha   90.00
_cell.angle_beta   90.00
_cell.angle_gamma   90.00
#
_symmetry.space_group_name_H-M   'P 1'
#
loop_
_entity.id
_entity.type
_entity.pdbx_description
1 polymer ?
#
loop_
_entity_poly.entity_id
_entity_poly.type
_entity_poly.pdbx_seq_one_letter_code
_entity_poly.pdbx_strand_id
1 'polypeptide(L)'
;MKKQILTLLLGGLMMTGAFAKTAVVYFSATGTTERMAKNAAKEMGADIFEIQPVHKYTDADLNWHDKKSLSSIECNDPKSRPAIANKIDISGYDTVVVCYPIWWAYAPKIVYTFVESQNWSGKKMITLCTSGGSGLGRSGKDLSKFAKGVDFKGGKDFTRGSGADVKKYIEGLLK
;
A
#
# COMPACT_ATOMS: atom_id res chain seq x y z
N MET A 1 42.17 28.23 -48.63
CA MET A 1 41.93 28.40 -47.21
C MET A 1 40.63 27.67 -46.87
N LYS A 2 40.71 26.44 -46.35
CA LYS A 2 39.52 25.62 -45.96
C LYS A 2 39.28 25.83 -44.46
N LYS A 3 38.14 26.43 -44.09
CA LYS A 3 37.68 26.56 -42.70
C LYS A 3 37.09 25.21 -42.25
N GLN A 4 37.73 24.57 -41.31
CA GLN A 4 37.17 23.41 -40.59
C GLN A 4 36.22 23.93 -39.51
N ILE A 5 34.97 23.52 -39.60
CA ILE A 5 33.95 23.75 -38.57
C ILE A 5 34.04 22.59 -37.60
N LEU A 6 34.54 22.86 -36.40
CA LEU A 6 34.58 21.91 -35.28
C LEU A 6 33.19 21.87 -34.61
N THR A 7 32.43 20.84 -34.94
CA THR A 7 31.13 20.60 -34.26
C THR A 7 31.40 19.98 -32.91
N LEU A 8 31.23 20.77 -31.83
CA LEU A 8 31.25 20.27 -30.48
C LEU A 8 29.94 19.51 -30.21
N LEU A 9 29.99 18.18 -30.20
CA LEU A 9 28.90 17.35 -29.67
C LEU A 9 28.92 17.47 -28.13
N LEU A 10 28.02 18.31 -27.58
CA LEU A 10 27.69 18.27 -26.15
C LEU A 10 26.89 17.00 -25.89
N GLY A 11 27.58 15.93 -25.51
CA GLY A 11 26.98 14.73 -24.98
C GLY A 11 26.36 15.04 -23.60
N GLY A 12 25.07 15.36 -23.60
CA GLY A 12 24.30 15.45 -22.34
C GLY A 12 24.27 14.10 -21.70
N LEU A 13 25.07 13.91 -20.64
CA LEU A 13 24.96 12.78 -19.73
C LEU A 13 23.61 12.88 -19.02
N MET A 14 22.58 12.25 -19.57
CA MET A 14 21.34 12.05 -18.85
C MET A 14 21.65 11.14 -17.67
N MET A 15 21.91 11.72 -16.49
CA MET A 15 21.83 10.97 -15.23
C MET A 15 20.37 10.54 -15.06
N THR A 16 20.05 9.34 -15.54
CA THR A 16 18.83 8.66 -15.17
C THR A 16 18.98 8.27 -13.70
N GLY A 17 18.73 9.21 -12.80
CA GLY A 17 18.49 8.88 -11.41
C GLY A 17 17.37 7.83 -11.42
N ALA A 18 17.67 6.61 -11.00
CA ALA A 18 16.63 5.61 -10.82
C ALA A 18 15.64 6.18 -9.80
N PHE A 19 14.49 6.67 -10.29
CA PHE A 19 13.42 7.10 -9.42
C PHE A 19 13.00 5.90 -8.59
N ALA A 20 12.94 6.07 -7.28
CA ALA A 20 12.50 5.02 -6.35
C ALA A 20 11.17 4.44 -6.83
N LYS A 21 11.17 3.16 -7.23
CA LYS A 21 9.99 2.53 -7.79
C LYS A 21 8.96 2.28 -6.68
N THR A 22 7.73 2.76 -6.90
CA THR A 22 6.65 2.66 -5.91
C THR A 22 5.59 1.66 -6.35
N ALA A 23 5.17 0.79 -5.44
CA ALA A 23 4.00 -0.06 -5.57
C ALA A 23 2.89 0.39 -4.62
N VAL A 24 1.65 0.34 -5.07
CA VAL A 24 0.45 0.44 -4.25
C VAL A 24 -0.16 -0.96 -4.14
N VAL A 25 -0.23 -1.48 -2.93
CA VAL A 25 -0.84 -2.78 -2.66
C VAL A 25 -2.07 -2.57 -1.80
N TYR A 26 -3.23 -3.10 -2.20
CA TYR A 26 -4.47 -2.85 -1.46
C TYR A 26 -5.29 -4.10 -1.22
N PHE A 27 -6.04 -4.08 -0.11
CA PHE A 27 -7.19 -4.95 0.13
C PHE A 27 -8.45 -4.10 0.24
N SER A 28 -9.53 -4.54 -0.41
CA SER A 28 -10.84 -3.88 -0.34
C SER A 28 -11.96 -4.90 -0.40
N ALA A 29 -12.83 -4.95 0.61
CA ALA A 29 -13.98 -5.84 0.61
C ALA A 29 -15.23 -5.20 -0.06
N THR A 30 -15.35 -3.86 -0.03
CA THR A 30 -16.54 -3.12 -0.48
C THR A 30 -16.26 -2.06 -1.55
N GLY A 31 -15.04 -2.02 -2.10
CA GLY A 31 -14.63 -1.08 -3.15
C GLY A 31 -14.16 0.29 -2.65
N THR A 32 -14.39 0.67 -1.39
CA THR A 32 -13.98 2.00 -0.88
C THR A 32 -12.47 2.18 -0.87
N THR A 33 -11.74 1.21 -0.32
CA THR A 33 -10.27 1.25 -0.31
C THR A 33 -9.69 1.10 -1.72
N GLU A 34 -10.28 0.26 -2.56
CA GLU A 34 -9.90 0.10 -3.96
C GLU A 34 -9.92 1.43 -4.71
N ARG A 35 -11.03 2.19 -4.60
CA ARG A 35 -11.15 3.50 -5.22
C ARG A 35 -10.04 4.45 -4.76
N MET A 36 -9.77 4.51 -3.47
CA MET A 36 -8.70 5.34 -2.90
C MET A 36 -7.33 4.91 -3.42
N ALA A 37 -7.04 3.60 -3.42
CA ALA A 37 -5.77 3.04 -3.88
C ALA A 37 -5.53 3.28 -5.38
N LYS A 38 -6.56 3.11 -6.23
CA LYS A 38 -6.48 3.39 -7.67
C LYS A 38 -6.21 4.85 -7.96
N ASN A 39 -6.86 5.77 -7.24
CA ASN A 39 -6.62 7.20 -7.39
C ASN A 39 -5.19 7.56 -6.96
N ALA A 40 -4.71 7.01 -5.84
CA ALA A 40 -3.35 7.21 -5.37
C ALA A 40 -2.31 6.71 -6.38
N ALA A 41 -2.47 5.48 -6.88
CA ALA A 41 -1.56 4.89 -7.87
C ALA A 41 -1.50 5.71 -9.16
N LYS A 42 -2.66 6.15 -9.67
CA LYS A 42 -2.74 7.00 -10.86
C LYS A 42 -1.97 8.32 -10.70
N GLU A 43 -2.17 9.02 -9.59
CA GLU A 43 -1.50 10.31 -9.34
C GLU A 43 0.02 10.17 -9.13
N MET A 44 0.45 9.01 -8.63
CA MET A 44 1.88 8.73 -8.41
C MET A 44 2.57 8.08 -9.61
N GLY A 45 1.83 7.62 -10.61
CA GLY A 45 2.36 6.77 -11.68
C GLY A 45 2.92 5.46 -11.15
N ALA A 46 2.31 4.91 -10.09
CA ALA A 46 2.77 3.71 -9.41
C ALA A 46 2.06 2.45 -9.92
N ASP A 47 2.75 1.32 -9.88
CA ASP A 47 2.12 0.02 -10.12
C ASP A 47 1.14 -0.31 -9.00
N ILE A 48 0.04 -0.99 -9.32
CA ILE A 48 -1.01 -1.30 -8.35
C ILE A 48 -1.33 -2.80 -8.33
N PHE A 49 -1.48 -3.36 -7.11
CA PHE A 49 -1.76 -4.77 -6.86
C PHE A 49 -2.90 -4.91 -5.86
N GLU A 50 -3.83 -5.80 -6.16
CA GLU A 50 -4.90 -6.18 -5.24
C GLU A 50 -4.50 -7.40 -4.43
N ILE A 51 -4.75 -7.39 -3.13
CA ILE A 51 -4.71 -8.60 -2.29
C ILE A 51 -6.06 -9.30 -2.46
N GLN A 52 -6.10 -10.37 -3.24
CA GLN A 52 -7.32 -11.12 -3.50
C GLN A 52 -7.48 -12.24 -2.48
N PRO A 53 -8.56 -12.24 -1.68
CA PRO A 53 -8.81 -13.34 -0.76
C PRO A 53 -9.27 -14.59 -1.53
N VAL A 54 -8.88 -15.78 -1.04
CA VAL A 54 -9.44 -17.05 -1.56
C VAL A 54 -10.95 -17.10 -1.28
N HIS A 55 -11.37 -16.74 -0.07
CA HIS A 55 -12.77 -16.56 0.28
C HIS A 55 -13.16 -15.09 0.11
N LYS A 56 -14.01 -14.80 -0.88
CA LYS A 56 -14.57 -13.45 -1.09
C LYS A 56 -15.57 -13.15 0.03
N TYR A 57 -15.33 -12.06 0.75
CA TYR A 57 -16.22 -11.66 1.83
C TYR A 57 -17.59 -11.24 1.30
N THR A 58 -18.62 -11.87 1.85
CA THR A 58 -20.05 -11.52 1.62
C THR A 58 -20.50 -10.45 2.60
N ASP A 59 -21.68 -9.87 2.38
CA ASP A 59 -22.26 -8.90 3.35
C ASP A 59 -22.46 -9.54 4.73
N ALA A 60 -22.80 -10.83 4.79
CA ALA A 60 -22.92 -11.59 6.04
C ALA A 60 -21.55 -11.72 6.75
N ASP A 61 -20.47 -11.99 6.00
CA ASP A 61 -19.11 -12.05 6.54
C ASP A 61 -18.63 -10.70 7.09
N LEU A 62 -19.11 -9.60 6.53
CA LEU A 62 -18.75 -8.24 6.90
C LEU A 62 -19.66 -7.63 7.98
N ASN A 63 -20.66 -8.35 8.45
CA ASN A 63 -21.59 -7.86 9.49
C ASN A 63 -20.87 -7.71 10.84
N TRP A 64 -20.35 -6.52 11.10
CA TRP A 64 -19.60 -6.19 12.32
C TRP A 64 -20.45 -6.18 13.59
N HIS A 65 -21.79 -6.21 13.49
CA HIS A 65 -22.71 -6.40 14.60
C HIS A 65 -22.81 -7.87 15.02
N ASP A 66 -22.49 -8.81 14.13
CA ASP A 66 -22.49 -10.23 14.42
C ASP A 66 -21.09 -10.70 14.85
N LYS A 67 -20.98 -11.10 16.12
CA LYS A 67 -19.72 -11.66 16.66
C LYS A 67 -19.29 -12.96 15.99
N LYS A 68 -20.20 -13.63 15.25
CA LYS A 68 -19.95 -14.87 14.52
C LYS A 68 -19.66 -14.62 13.03
N SER A 69 -19.76 -13.39 12.55
CA SER A 69 -19.34 -13.07 11.17
C SER A 69 -17.85 -13.37 10.97
N LEU A 70 -17.47 -13.74 9.76
CA LEU A 70 -16.09 -14.11 9.45
C LEU A 70 -15.10 -12.99 9.82
N SER A 71 -15.41 -11.75 9.46
CA SER A 71 -14.56 -10.61 9.78
C SER A 71 -14.42 -10.38 11.29
N SER A 72 -15.49 -10.61 12.08
CA SER A 72 -15.44 -10.56 13.55
C SER A 72 -14.55 -11.65 14.13
N ILE A 73 -14.69 -12.89 13.65
CA ILE A 73 -13.86 -14.03 14.07
C ILE A 73 -12.39 -13.77 13.76
N GLU A 74 -12.09 -13.39 12.53
CA GLU A 74 -10.71 -13.10 12.11
C GLU A 74 -10.07 -11.96 12.91
N CYS A 75 -10.80 -10.86 13.13
CA CYS A 75 -10.26 -9.73 13.90
C CYS A 75 -9.98 -10.09 15.36
N ASN A 76 -10.79 -10.95 15.97
CA ASN A 76 -10.62 -11.40 17.35
C ASN A 76 -9.53 -12.47 17.53
N ASP A 77 -9.12 -13.14 16.47
CA ASP A 77 -8.01 -14.09 16.49
C ASP A 77 -6.70 -13.42 16.03
N PRO A 78 -5.74 -13.17 16.94
CA PRO A 78 -4.46 -12.56 16.58
C PRO A 78 -3.62 -13.43 15.62
N LYS A 79 -3.90 -14.74 15.55
CA LYS A 79 -3.19 -15.69 14.70
C LYS A 79 -3.87 -15.92 13.36
N SER A 80 -5.06 -15.38 13.14
CA SER A 80 -5.77 -15.52 11.87
C SER A 80 -4.94 -14.97 10.71
N ARG A 81 -4.83 -15.77 9.65
CA ARG A 81 -4.12 -15.42 8.40
C ARG A 81 -4.92 -15.95 7.21
N PRO A 82 -5.97 -15.23 6.77
CA PRO A 82 -6.75 -15.62 5.60
C PRO A 82 -5.87 -15.79 4.37
N ALA A 83 -6.16 -16.82 3.57
CA ALA A 83 -5.36 -17.17 2.39
C ALA A 83 -5.57 -16.15 1.26
N ILE A 84 -4.48 -15.84 0.54
CA ILE A 84 -4.45 -14.96 -0.62
C ILE A 84 -4.46 -15.83 -1.89
N ALA A 85 -5.33 -15.49 -2.84
CA ALA A 85 -5.53 -16.26 -4.08
C ALA A 85 -4.49 -15.95 -5.16
N ASN A 86 -3.93 -14.74 -5.14
CA ASN A 86 -2.96 -14.29 -6.16
C ASN A 86 -1.56 -14.09 -5.57
N LYS A 87 -0.57 -14.13 -6.45
CA LYS A 87 0.82 -13.82 -6.09
C LYS A 87 1.09 -12.34 -6.30
N ILE A 88 1.66 -11.68 -5.28
CA ILE A 88 2.14 -10.31 -5.35
C ILE A 88 3.65 -10.33 -5.07
N ASP A 89 4.43 -9.73 -5.96
CA ASP A 89 5.87 -9.62 -5.83
C ASP A 89 6.27 -8.14 -5.72
N ILE A 90 6.82 -7.78 -4.57
CA ILE A 90 7.30 -6.42 -4.29
C ILE A 90 8.83 -6.30 -4.42
N SER A 91 9.53 -7.31 -4.93
CA SER A 91 11.01 -7.32 -4.98
C SER A 91 11.59 -6.14 -5.75
N GLY A 92 10.95 -5.74 -6.83
CA GLY A 92 11.38 -4.65 -7.70
C GLY A 92 11.00 -3.23 -7.22
N TYR A 93 10.52 -3.06 -5.99
CA TYR A 93 10.04 -1.77 -5.47
C TYR A 93 10.82 -1.33 -4.23
N ASP A 94 11.12 -0.04 -4.16
CA ASP A 94 11.80 0.59 -3.02
C ASP A 94 10.79 1.08 -1.97
N THR A 95 9.62 1.53 -2.44
CA THR A 95 8.53 2.03 -1.61
C THR A 95 7.26 1.23 -1.88
N VAL A 96 6.62 0.74 -0.82
CA VAL A 96 5.35 0.03 -0.90
C VAL A 96 4.32 0.74 -0.04
N VAL A 97 3.24 1.18 -0.70
CA VAL A 97 2.09 1.82 -0.06
C VAL A 97 1.03 0.75 0.15
N VAL A 98 0.78 0.38 1.41
CA VAL A 98 -0.20 -0.64 1.78
C VAL A 98 -1.51 0.02 2.16
N CYS A 99 -2.59 -0.29 1.42
CA CYS A 99 -3.91 0.32 1.56
C CYS A 99 -4.93 -0.70 2.07
N TYR A 100 -5.70 -0.35 3.11
CA TYR A 100 -6.68 -1.27 3.71
C TYR A 100 -7.82 -0.55 4.42
N PRO A 101 -8.99 -1.19 4.57
CA PRO A 101 -10.04 -0.67 5.45
C PRO A 101 -9.68 -0.90 6.91
N ILE A 102 -10.16 -0.05 7.82
CA ILE A 102 -10.03 -0.30 9.26
C ILE A 102 -11.16 -1.21 9.73
N TRP A 103 -10.79 -2.37 10.28
CA TRP A 103 -11.68 -3.30 10.97
C TRP A 103 -11.27 -3.40 12.45
N TRP A 104 -12.18 -3.03 13.38
CA TRP A 104 -11.91 -3.03 14.84
C TRP A 104 -10.59 -2.38 15.24
N ALA A 105 -10.29 -1.19 14.68
CA ALA A 105 -9.05 -0.42 14.88
C ALA A 105 -7.76 -1.06 14.32
N TYR A 106 -7.86 -2.15 13.55
CA TYR A 106 -6.73 -2.86 12.95
C TYR A 106 -6.86 -2.95 11.42
N ALA A 107 -5.77 -3.31 10.76
CA ALA A 107 -5.83 -3.82 9.40
C ALA A 107 -6.54 -5.20 9.39
N PRO A 108 -7.29 -5.56 8.33
CA PRO A 108 -7.83 -6.91 8.17
C PRO A 108 -6.71 -7.97 8.17
N LYS A 109 -6.99 -9.16 8.70
CA LYS A 109 -5.97 -10.21 8.88
C LYS A 109 -5.30 -10.67 7.59
N ILE A 110 -6.00 -10.60 6.46
CA ILE A 110 -5.43 -10.90 5.14
C ILE A 110 -4.28 -9.94 4.77
N VAL A 111 -4.30 -8.69 5.26
CA VAL A 111 -3.21 -7.74 5.05
C VAL A 111 -1.96 -8.16 5.83
N TYR A 112 -2.12 -8.77 7.01
CA TYR A 112 -1.01 -9.38 7.75
C TYR A 112 -0.42 -10.57 6.97
N THR A 113 -1.27 -11.41 6.38
CA THR A 113 -0.81 -12.52 5.51
C THR A 113 0.08 -12.00 4.39
N PHE A 114 -0.33 -10.92 3.71
CA PHE A 114 0.47 -10.28 2.67
C PHE A 114 1.80 -9.76 3.24
N VAL A 115 1.75 -8.97 4.32
CA VAL A 115 2.95 -8.34 4.89
C VAL A 115 3.98 -9.38 5.33
N GLU A 116 3.55 -10.44 5.98
CA GLU A 116 4.43 -11.52 6.44
C GLU A 116 5.03 -12.36 5.30
N SER A 117 4.35 -12.41 4.14
CA SER A 117 4.82 -13.18 2.98
C SER A 117 5.91 -12.49 2.17
N GLN A 118 6.22 -11.22 2.46
CA GLN A 118 7.13 -10.41 1.65
C GLN A 118 8.49 -10.18 2.31
N ASN A 119 9.51 -9.97 1.49
CA ASN A 119 10.80 -9.48 1.98
C ASN A 119 10.81 -7.95 2.01
N TRP A 120 10.87 -7.37 3.20
CA TRP A 120 10.84 -5.93 3.44
C TRP A 120 12.21 -5.29 3.65
N SER A 121 13.28 -6.07 3.62
CA SER A 121 14.63 -5.54 3.85
C SER A 121 14.98 -4.43 2.85
N GLY A 122 15.35 -3.27 3.37
CA GLY A 122 15.70 -2.08 2.58
C GLY A 122 14.51 -1.36 1.94
N LYS A 123 13.26 -1.76 2.22
CA LYS A 123 12.06 -1.13 1.64
C LYS A 123 11.41 -0.15 2.61
N LYS A 124 10.80 0.89 2.05
CA LYS A 124 9.96 1.83 2.78
C LYS A 124 8.51 1.36 2.73
N MET A 125 7.83 1.37 3.88
CA MET A 125 6.39 1.11 3.97
C MET A 125 5.66 2.38 4.38
N ILE A 126 4.58 2.68 3.65
CA ILE A 126 3.59 3.71 4.01
C ILE A 126 2.24 3.02 4.07
N THR A 127 1.41 3.34 5.07
CA THR A 127 0.08 2.76 5.19
C THR A 127 -0.99 3.81 4.95
N LEU A 128 -1.97 3.49 4.12
CA LEU A 128 -3.15 4.32 3.91
C LEU A 128 -4.38 3.51 4.30
N CYS A 129 -5.34 4.15 4.93
CA CYS A 129 -6.57 3.44 5.24
C CYS A 129 -7.82 4.19 4.80
N THR A 130 -8.92 3.45 4.78
CA THR A 130 -10.28 3.97 4.79
C THR A 130 -10.97 3.51 6.07
N SER A 131 -11.76 4.37 6.69
CA SER A 131 -12.44 4.05 7.94
C SER A 131 -13.86 4.62 7.98
N GLY A 132 -14.69 4.05 8.83
CA GLY A 132 -16.02 4.58 9.15
C GLY A 132 -16.01 5.81 10.07
N GLY A 133 -14.81 6.36 10.37
CA GLY A 133 -14.67 7.55 11.24
C GLY A 133 -13.59 7.42 12.33
N SER A 134 -13.06 6.20 12.56
CA SER A 134 -12.02 5.97 13.59
C SER A 134 -10.61 6.41 13.16
N GLY A 135 -10.40 6.61 11.86
CA GLY A 135 -9.07 6.92 11.31
C GLY A 135 -8.09 5.75 11.36
N LEU A 136 -6.83 6.01 11.02
CA LEU A 136 -5.77 4.99 11.00
C LEU A 136 -5.43 4.46 12.40
N GLY A 137 -5.49 5.29 13.44
CA GLY A 137 -5.06 4.92 14.77
C GLY A 137 -3.62 4.37 14.78
N ARG A 138 -3.43 3.24 15.46
CA ARG A 138 -2.15 2.55 15.55
C ARG A 138 -1.97 1.45 14.50
N SER A 139 -3.00 1.19 13.65
CA SER A 139 -3.03 0.02 12.77
C SER A 139 -1.81 -0.08 11.84
N GLY A 140 -1.34 1.03 11.27
CA GLY A 140 -0.16 1.05 10.42
C GLY A 140 1.13 0.68 11.17
N LYS A 141 1.34 1.28 12.36
CA LYS A 141 2.49 0.97 13.22
C LYS A 141 2.45 -0.47 13.73
N ASP A 142 1.26 -0.97 14.07
CA ASP A 142 1.12 -2.36 14.52
C ASP A 142 1.35 -3.35 13.37
N LEU A 143 0.85 -3.05 12.17
CA LEU A 143 1.10 -3.85 10.97
C LEU A 143 2.59 -3.89 10.60
N SER A 144 3.31 -2.76 10.69
CA SER A 144 4.73 -2.68 10.32
C SER A 144 5.64 -3.59 11.16
N LYS A 145 5.22 -3.98 12.35
CA LYS A 145 5.97 -4.93 13.20
C LYS A 145 6.11 -6.32 12.56
N PHE A 146 5.22 -6.67 11.63
CA PHE A 146 5.23 -7.93 10.88
C PHE A 146 6.04 -7.85 9.58
N ALA A 147 6.48 -6.65 9.18
CA ALA A 147 7.32 -6.40 8.02
C ALA A 147 8.81 -6.36 8.44
N LYS A 148 9.44 -7.50 8.56
CA LYS A 148 10.81 -7.60 9.09
C LYS A 148 11.81 -6.79 8.24
N GLY A 149 12.50 -5.85 8.88
CA GLY A 149 13.54 -5.02 8.24
C GLY A 149 13.00 -3.82 7.46
N VAL A 150 11.70 -3.51 7.58
CA VAL A 150 11.07 -2.37 6.90
C VAL A 150 11.45 -1.02 7.52
N ASP A 151 11.59 0.01 6.69
CA ASP A 151 11.61 1.42 7.10
C ASP A 151 10.16 1.96 7.05
N PHE A 152 9.45 1.92 8.19
CA PHE A 152 8.07 2.42 8.28
C PHE A 152 8.04 3.95 8.35
N LYS A 153 7.55 4.58 7.30
CA LYS A 153 7.51 6.04 7.15
C LYS A 153 6.29 6.70 7.80
N GLY A 154 5.21 5.96 8.04
CA GLY A 154 3.99 6.48 8.61
C GLY A 154 2.74 6.06 7.86
N GLY A 155 1.63 6.70 8.18
CA GLY A 155 0.37 6.42 7.50
C GLY A 155 -0.72 7.43 7.85
N LYS A 156 -1.82 7.42 7.06
CA LYS A 156 -2.95 8.33 7.22
C LYS A 156 -4.24 7.75 6.68
N ASP A 157 -5.36 8.21 7.22
CA ASP A 157 -6.70 7.95 6.68
C ASP A 157 -6.99 8.89 5.49
N PHE A 158 -7.36 8.28 4.37
CA PHE A 158 -7.76 8.97 3.13
C PHE A 158 -9.14 8.56 2.65
N THR A 159 -10.05 8.22 3.56
CA THR A 159 -11.45 7.89 3.23
C THR A 159 -12.09 8.96 2.35
N ARG A 160 -11.78 10.23 2.60
CA ARG A 160 -12.33 11.41 1.90
C ARG A 160 -11.27 12.21 1.14
N GLY A 161 -10.03 11.74 1.07
CA GLY A 161 -8.94 12.43 0.37
C GLY A 161 -8.96 12.20 -1.13
N SER A 162 -8.47 13.17 -1.89
CA SER A 162 -8.18 13.01 -3.32
C SER A 162 -6.88 12.27 -3.56
N GLY A 163 -6.65 11.77 -4.79
CA GLY A 163 -5.37 11.18 -5.17
C GLY A 163 -4.21 12.18 -5.05
N ALA A 164 -4.45 13.45 -5.36
CA ALA A 164 -3.44 14.52 -5.20
C ALA A 164 -3.05 14.74 -3.73
N ASP A 165 -4.01 14.66 -2.80
CA ASP A 165 -3.72 14.75 -1.36
C ASP A 165 -2.87 13.57 -0.89
N VAL A 166 -3.17 12.37 -1.39
CA VAL A 166 -2.37 11.16 -1.11
C VAL A 166 -0.95 11.34 -1.63
N LYS A 167 -0.78 11.76 -2.88
CA LYS A 167 0.53 12.01 -3.49
C LYS A 167 1.35 13.00 -2.65
N LYS A 168 0.76 14.16 -2.33
CA LYS A 168 1.41 15.20 -1.52
C LYS A 168 1.86 14.66 -0.15
N TYR A 169 1.02 13.85 0.49
CA TYR A 169 1.35 13.23 1.78
C TYR A 169 2.53 12.27 1.66
N ILE A 170 2.51 11.38 0.68
CA ILE A 170 3.58 10.38 0.45
C ILE A 170 4.90 11.09 0.12
N GLU A 171 4.89 12.07 -0.78
CA GLU A 171 6.09 12.85 -1.11
C GLU A 171 6.67 13.58 0.11
N GLY A 172 5.81 14.03 1.01
CA GLY A 172 6.23 14.63 2.29
C GLY A 172 6.94 13.66 3.23
N LEU A 173 6.56 12.38 3.22
CA LEU A 173 7.19 11.33 4.04
C LEU A 173 8.51 10.81 3.45
N LEU A 174 8.74 11.00 2.16
CA LEU A 174 9.90 10.44 1.44
C LEU A 174 11.07 11.43 1.31
N LYS A 175 10.85 12.68 1.67
CA LYS A 175 11.89 13.72 1.76
C LYS A 175 12.75 13.50 3.00
#